data_661d54a47a9e8625bf2f3365a5f8cffd
#
_entry.id   661d54a47a9e8625bf2f3365a5f8cffd
#
_cell.length_a   1.000
_cell.length_b   1.000
_cell.length_c   1.000
_cell.angle_alpha   90.00
_cell.angle_beta   90.00
_cell.angle_gamma   90.00
#
_symmetry.space_group_name_H-M   'P 1'
#
loop_
_entity.id
_entity.type
_entity.pdbx_description
1 polymer ?
#
loop_
_entity_poly.entity_id
_entity_poly.type
_entity_poly.pdbx_seq_one_letter_code
_entity_poly.pdbx_strand_id
1 'polypeptide(L)'
;MSLQDRLATPGILRIARGLSHFGEHSLGWLGLGFIGALVDKNHRGRWFKLMAAAFVSHALSVVVKRIVRRKRPHDPRIQVGVGTPSELSFPSSHATSTTAALVTLAKITRNPLPLLGVPVMMLSRMVLGVHYPTDVLAGAIVGAVTAQVIDRKIAGCGQCGVRGAQRKEG
;
A
#
# COMPACT_ATOMS: atom_id res chain seq x y z
N MET A 1 1.75 -27.10 -11.92
CA MET A 1 2.45 -26.71 -10.68
C MET A 1 2.05 -25.28 -10.35
N SER A 2 1.45 -25.04 -9.18
CA SER A 2 1.09 -23.70 -8.75
C SER A 2 2.35 -22.90 -8.39
N LEU A 3 2.30 -21.57 -8.44
CA LEU A 3 3.38 -20.70 -7.97
C LEU A 3 3.78 -21.04 -6.53
N GLN A 4 2.80 -21.41 -5.73
CA GLN A 4 2.99 -21.80 -4.34
C GLN A 4 3.84 -23.06 -4.18
N ASP A 5 3.63 -24.08 -5.01
CA ASP A 5 4.41 -25.33 -4.95
C ASP A 5 5.92 -25.10 -5.12
N ARG A 6 6.29 -24.06 -5.88
CA ARG A 6 7.69 -23.70 -6.14
C ARG A 6 8.29 -22.78 -5.10
N LEU A 7 7.50 -21.90 -4.49
CA LEU A 7 7.99 -20.80 -3.66
C LEU A 7 7.66 -20.93 -2.17
N ALA A 8 6.74 -21.82 -1.77
CA ALA A 8 6.31 -21.93 -0.37
C ALA A 8 7.32 -22.68 0.53
N THR A 9 8.58 -22.27 0.51
CA THR A 9 9.56 -22.78 1.48
C THR A 9 9.30 -22.16 2.86
N PRO A 10 9.69 -22.83 3.98
CA PRO A 10 9.50 -22.31 5.33
C PRO A 10 10.08 -20.91 5.53
N GLY A 11 11.22 -20.61 4.90
CA GLY A 11 11.86 -19.28 4.96
C GLY A 11 11.03 -18.22 4.24
N ILE A 12 10.58 -18.48 3.01
CA ILE A 12 9.76 -17.54 2.23
C ILE A 12 8.42 -17.31 2.91
N LEU A 13 7.78 -18.36 3.46
CA LEU A 13 6.53 -18.21 4.20
C LEU A 13 6.69 -17.35 5.46
N ARG A 14 7.81 -17.46 6.17
CA ARG A 14 8.11 -16.62 7.34
C ARG A 14 8.22 -15.15 6.94
N ILE A 15 8.97 -14.83 5.88
CA ILE A 15 9.10 -13.48 5.34
C ILE A 15 7.74 -12.95 4.88
N ALA A 16 6.99 -13.76 4.13
CA ALA A 16 5.67 -13.38 3.63
C ALA A 16 4.66 -13.07 4.76
N ARG A 17 4.72 -13.84 5.87
CA ARG A 17 3.91 -13.56 7.07
C ARG A 17 4.35 -12.26 7.75
N GLY A 18 5.65 -12.00 7.87
CA GLY A 18 6.17 -10.73 8.40
C GLY A 18 5.68 -9.53 7.58
N LEU A 19 5.75 -9.61 6.26
CA LEU A 19 5.19 -8.59 5.35
C LEU A 19 3.67 -8.44 5.49
N SER A 20 2.96 -9.55 5.74
CA SER A 20 1.52 -9.51 6.02
C SER A 20 1.21 -8.73 7.29
N HIS A 21 1.89 -9.00 8.39
CA HIS A 21 1.70 -8.26 9.63
C HIS A 21 2.07 -6.78 9.49
N PHE A 22 3.18 -6.47 8.82
CA PHE A 22 3.57 -5.08 8.56
C PHE A 22 2.52 -4.32 7.74
N GLY A 23 1.96 -4.94 6.71
CA GLY A 23 0.96 -4.31 5.83
C GLY A 23 -0.47 -4.34 6.37
N GLU A 24 -0.71 -5.01 7.50
CA GLU A 24 -2.05 -5.17 8.06
C GLU A 24 -2.64 -3.81 8.48
N HIS A 25 -3.84 -3.52 7.98
CA HIS A 25 -4.52 -2.22 8.14
C HIS A 25 -3.64 -1.00 7.83
N SER A 26 -2.60 -1.17 7.02
CA SER A 26 -1.58 -0.14 6.70
C SER A 26 -0.77 0.35 7.90
N LEU A 27 -0.85 -0.30 9.06
CA LEU A 27 -0.24 0.17 10.31
C LEU A 27 1.28 0.35 10.20
N GLY A 28 1.99 -0.56 9.53
CA GLY A 28 3.43 -0.42 9.31
C GLY A 28 3.79 0.83 8.51
N TRP A 29 2.98 1.18 7.50
CA TRP A 29 3.19 2.38 6.69
C TRP A 29 2.85 3.66 7.44
N LEU A 30 1.79 3.63 8.26
CA LEU A 30 1.45 4.75 9.15
C LEU A 30 2.53 4.97 10.19
N GLY A 31 3.04 3.90 10.81
CA GLY A 31 4.15 3.97 11.76
C GLY A 31 5.43 4.52 11.12
N LEU A 32 5.80 4.03 9.93
CA LEU A 32 6.94 4.55 9.18
C LEU A 32 6.79 6.05 8.86
N GLY A 33 5.60 6.44 8.39
CA GLY A 33 5.30 7.84 8.09
C GLY A 33 5.37 8.73 9.33
N PHE A 34 4.87 8.24 10.45
CA PHE A 34 4.92 8.96 11.74
C PHE A 34 6.36 9.14 12.22
N ILE A 35 7.16 8.06 12.24
CA ILE A 35 8.58 8.13 12.62
C ILE A 35 9.34 9.07 11.67
N GLY A 36 9.10 8.96 10.37
CA GLY A 36 9.69 9.85 9.39
C GLY A 36 9.36 11.33 9.64
N ALA A 37 8.11 11.63 10.01
CA ALA A 37 7.69 12.98 10.35
C ALA A 37 8.31 13.52 11.66
N LEU A 38 8.68 12.63 12.59
CA LEU A 38 9.40 13.01 13.82
C LEU A 38 10.85 13.29 13.56
N VAL A 39 11.52 12.47 12.74
CA VAL A 39 12.97 12.54 12.47
C VAL A 39 13.27 13.64 11.44
N ASP A 40 12.55 13.67 10.33
CA ASP A 40 12.72 14.64 9.24
C ASP A 40 11.77 15.82 9.40
N LYS A 41 12.05 16.68 10.38
CA LYS A 41 11.22 17.83 10.73
C LYS A 41 11.06 18.83 9.58
N ASN A 42 12.04 18.94 8.71
CA ASN A 42 12.04 19.87 7.58
C ASN A 42 11.08 19.44 6.45
N HIS A 43 10.77 18.14 6.37
CA HIS A 43 9.92 17.60 5.33
C HIS A 43 8.69 16.86 5.87
N ARG A 44 8.23 17.20 7.07
CA ARG A 44 7.05 16.58 7.73
C ARG A 44 5.85 16.42 6.80
N GLY A 45 5.56 17.44 6.00
CA GLY A 45 4.43 17.42 5.07
C GLY A 45 4.52 16.27 4.04
N ARG A 46 5.72 15.84 3.64
CA ARG A 46 5.90 14.70 2.74
C ARG A 46 5.58 13.38 3.43
N TRP A 47 5.95 13.25 4.70
CA TRP A 47 5.65 12.07 5.51
C TRP A 47 4.16 11.95 5.82
N PHE A 48 3.48 13.08 6.08
CA PHE A 48 2.02 13.10 6.19
C PHE A 48 1.32 12.70 4.88
N LYS A 49 1.87 13.07 3.71
CA LYS A 49 1.37 12.58 2.42
C LYS A 49 1.49 11.05 2.30
N LEU A 50 2.58 10.46 2.77
CA LEU A 50 2.76 9.01 2.79
C LEU A 50 1.69 8.33 3.64
N MET A 51 1.46 8.83 4.86
CA MET A 51 0.42 8.31 5.74
C MET A 51 -0.97 8.44 5.11
N ALA A 52 -1.30 9.59 4.55
CA ALA A 52 -2.57 9.84 3.88
C ALA A 52 -2.76 8.91 2.66
N ALA A 53 -1.72 8.74 1.83
CA ALA A 53 -1.77 7.85 0.68
C ALA A 53 -1.99 6.39 1.09
N ALA A 54 -1.28 5.91 2.10
CA ALA A 54 -1.44 4.55 2.61
C ALA A 54 -2.83 4.32 3.21
N PHE A 55 -3.31 5.26 4.03
CA PHE A 55 -4.61 5.16 4.68
C PHE A 55 -5.77 5.25 3.69
N VAL A 56 -5.80 6.27 2.84
CA VAL A 56 -6.87 6.49 1.86
C VAL A 56 -6.94 5.32 0.87
N SER A 57 -5.80 4.84 0.38
CA SER A 57 -5.77 3.71 -0.53
C SER A 57 -6.26 2.43 0.13
N HIS A 58 -5.92 2.20 1.40
CA HIS A 58 -6.46 1.07 2.18
C HIS A 58 -7.98 1.18 2.32
N ALA A 59 -8.49 2.33 2.77
CA ALA A 59 -9.93 2.56 2.92
C ALA A 59 -10.68 2.35 1.59
N LEU A 60 -10.13 2.87 0.48
CA LEU A 60 -10.69 2.67 -0.85
C LEU A 60 -10.73 1.19 -1.23
N SER A 61 -9.66 0.43 -0.93
CA SER A 61 -9.64 -1.01 -1.18
C SER A 61 -10.74 -1.75 -0.40
N VAL A 62 -11.03 -1.34 0.84
CA VAL A 62 -12.10 -1.92 1.66
C VAL A 62 -13.48 -1.63 1.07
N VAL A 63 -13.71 -0.41 0.57
CA VAL A 63 -14.97 -0.04 -0.10
C VAL A 63 -15.16 -0.87 -1.38
N VAL A 64 -14.15 -0.89 -2.27
CA VAL A 64 -14.21 -1.66 -3.53
C VAL A 64 -14.42 -3.14 -3.25
N LYS A 65 -13.79 -3.68 -2.21
CA LYS A 65 -13.93 -5.07 -1.78
C LYS A 65 -15.38 -5.42 -1.45
N ARG A 66 -16.11 -4.53 -0.79
CA ARG A 66 -17.52 -4.71 -0.43
C ARG A 66 -18.48 -4.60 -1.64
N ILE A 67 -18.06 -3.90 -2.69
CA ILE A 67 -18.81 -3.76 -3.94
C ILE A 67 -18.61 -5.02 -4.82
N VAL A 68 -17.35 -5.40 -5.07
CA VAL A 68 -16.99 -6.49 -5.99
C VAL A 68 -17.29 -7.87 -5.40
N ARG A 69 -17.13 -8.05 -4.10
CA ARG A 69 -17.43 -9.27 -3.33
C ARG A 69 -16.79 -10.55 -3.87
N ARG A 70 -15.62 -10.46 -4.48
CA ARG A 70 -14.90 -11.65 -4.97
C ARG A 70 -14.35 -12.45 -3.78
N LYS A 71 -14.68 -13.76 -3.76
CA LYS A 71 -14.15 -14.70 -2.77
C LYS A 71 -12.66 -15.00 -3.01
N ARG A 72 -11.95 -15.37 -1.95
CA ARG A 72 -10.55 -15.79 -2.00
C ARG A 72 -10.37 -17.13 -2.72
N PRO A 73 -9.15 -17.48 -3.15
CA PRO A 73 -8.87 -18.81 -3.70
C PRO A 73 -9.29 -19.91 -2.71
N HIS A 74 -10.07 -20.89 -3.21
CA HIS A 74 -10.62 -22.03 -2.45
C HIS A 74 -10.26 -23.35 -3.17
N ASP A 75 -9.02 -23.48 -3.62
CA ASP A 75 -8.55 -24.73 -4.24
C ASP A 75 -7.91 -25.60 -3.14
N PRO A 76 -8.24 -26.91 -3.04
CA PRO A 76 -7.63 -27.83 -2.06
C PRO A 76 -6.10 -27.93 -2.16
N ARG A 77 -5.54 -27.53 -3.31
CA ARG A 77 -4.08 -27.50 -3.55
C ARG A 77 -3.43 -26.24 -3.02
N ILE A 78 -4.20 -25.21 -2.63
CA ILE A 78 -3.68 -23.96 -2.11
C ILE A 78 -3.69 -24.00 -0.59
N GLN A 79 -2.53 -23.94 0.02
CA GLN A 79 -2.39 -23.81 1.47
C GLN A 79 -2.47 -22.35 1.87
N VAL A 80 -3.48 -22.00 2.66
CA VAL A 80 -3.62 -20.64 3.20
C VAL A 80 -2.62 -20.44 4.32
N GLY A 81 -1.63 -19.60 4.09
CA GLY A 81 -0.48 -19.41 5.00
C GLY A 81 -0.69 -18.36 6.10
N VAL A 82 -1.82 -17.63 6.12
CA VAL A 82 -2.09 -16.57 7.09
C VAL A 82 -3.61 -16.36 7.26
N GLY A 83 -4.04 -16.03 8.49
CA GLY A 83 -5.41 -15.60 8.76
C GLY A 83 -5.72 -14.28 8.06
N THR A 84 -6.96 -14.09 7.64
CA THR A 84 -7.41 -12.87 6.96
C THR A 84 -8.68 -12.34 7.61
N PRO A 85 -8.80 -11.02 7.84
CA PRO A 85 -9.97 -10.43 8.52
C PRO A 85 -11.24 -10.45 7.66
N SER A 86 -11.15 -10.84 6.39
CA SER A 86 -12.27 -10.89 5.45
C SER A 86 -12.08 -12.01 4.44
N GLU A 87 -13.18 -12.67 4.04
CA GLU A 87 -13.20 -13.69 2.98
C GLU A 87 -13.09 -13.09 1.56
N LEU A 88 -13.15 -11.78 1.43
CA LEU A 88 -13.11 -11.09 0.15
C LEU A 88 -11.67 -10.86 -0.32
N SER A 89 -11.43 -11.08 -1.62
CA SER A 89 -10.09 -11.02 -2.19
C SER A 89 -9.78 -9.73 -2.96
N PHE A 90 -10.72 -9.22 -3.74
CA PHE A 90 -10.48 -8.13 -4.69
C PHE A 90 -10.90 -6.75 -4.16
N PRO A 91 -10.05 -5.73 -4.31
CA PRO A 91 -8.62 -5.79 -4.59
C PRO A 91 -7.82 -6.16 -3.34
N SER A 92 -6.51 -6.44 -3.50
CA SER A 92 -5.63 -6.71 -2.36
C SER A 92 -5.31 -5.43 -1.59
N SER A 93 -5.83 -5.29 -0.37
CA SER A 93 -5.58 -4.11 0.47
C SER A 93 -4.09 -3.93 0.81
N HIS A 94 -3.35 -5.03 1.00
CA HIS A 94 -1.90 -5.00 1.22
C HIS A 94 -1.14 -4.44 0.01
N ALA A 95 -1.46 -4.94 -1.20
CA ALA A 95 -0.84 -4.42 -2.43
C ALA A 95 -1.20 -2.94 -2.64
N THR A 96 -2.45 -2.56 -2.36
CA THR A 96 -2.94 -1.19 -2.53
C THR A 96 -2.20 -0.21 -1.62
N SER A 97 -2.19 -0.45 -0.31
CA SER A 97 -1.55 0.47 0.64
C SER A 97 -0.04 0.47 0.53
N THR A 98 0.58 -0.70 0.29
CA THR A 98 2.02 -0.79 0.08
C THR A 98 2.45 -0.01 -1.16
N THR A 99 1.74 -0.15 -2.29
CA THR A 99 2.08 0.59 -3.51
C THR A 99 1.94 2.09 -3.30
N ALA A 100 0.85 2.55 -2.66
CA ALA A 100 0.67 3.96 -2.36
C ALA A 100 1.80 4.53 -1.48
N ALA A 101 2.16 3.80 -0.43
CA ALA A 101 3.25 4.19 0.47
C ALA A 101 4.60 4.23 -0.25
N LEU A 102 4.95 3.19 -1.02
CA LEU A 102 6.25 3.07 -1.69
C LEU A 102 6.40 4.06 -2.85
N VAL A 103 5.33 4.36 -3.59
CA VAL A 103 5.34 5.44 -4.60
C VAL A 103 5.61 6.79 -3.94
N THR A 104 4.97 7.07 -2.81
CA THR A 104 5.21 8.31 -2.06
C THR A 104 6.61 8.33 -1.45
N LEU A 105 7.08 7.22 -0.90
CA LEU A 105 8.43 7.10 -0.33
C LEU A 105 9.52 7.31 -1.39
N ALA A 106 9.35 6.75 -2.59
CA ALA A 106 10.27 6.96 -3.70
C ALA A 106 10.41 8.45 -4.07
N LYS A 107 9.31 9.22 -3.99
CA LYS A 107 9.32 10.68 -4.19
C LYS A 107 10.01 11.42 -3.03
N ILE A 108 9.80 10.97 -1.77
CA ILE A 108 10.45 11.57 -0.59
C ILE A 108 11.97 11.41 -0.69
N THR A 109 12.41 10.18 -0.95
CA THR A 109 13.82 9.81 -1.00
C THR A 109 14.51 10.19 -2.31
N ARG A 110 13.73 10.57 -3.35
CA ARG A 110 14.20 10.78 -4.72
C ARG A 110 14.95 9.55 -5.28
N ASN A 111 14.53 8.36 -4.86
CA ASN A 111 15.14 7.09 -5.21
C ASN A 111 14.04 6.09 -5.61
N PRO A 112 14.14 5.40 -6.77
CA PRO A 112 13.16 4.41 -7.19
C PRO A 112 13.27 3.07 -6.46
N LEU A 113 14.35 2.79 -5.73
CA LEU A 113 14.56 1.52 -5.03
C LEU A 113 13.38 1.06 -4.15
N PRO A 114 12.67 1.94 -3.40
CA PRO A 114 11.48 1.53 -2.66
C PRO A 114 10.42 0.82 -3.51
N LEU A 115 10.31 1.14 -4.80
CA LEU A 115 9.32 0.52 -5.69
C LEU A 115 9.53 -0.98 -5.87
N LEU A 116 10.73 -1.51 -5.64
CA LEU A 116 11.00 -2.95 -5.64
C LEU A 116 10.20 -3.70 -4.56
N GLY A 117 9.78 -3.02 -3.51
CA GLY A 117 8.89 -3.59 -2.49
C GLY A 117 7.47 -3.91 -3.01
N VAL A 118 7.04 -3.28 -4.11
CA VAL A 118 5.71 -3.55 -4.69
C VAL A 118 5.59 -4.99 -5.18
N PRO A 119 6.43 -5.47 -6.12
CA PRO A 119 6.36 -6.86 -6.56
C PRO A 119 6.64 -7.85 -5.41
N VAL A 120 7.49 -7.52 -4.44
CA VAL A 120 7.74 -8.36 -3.27
C VAL A 120 6.46 -8.53 -2.45
N MET A 121 5.72 -7.46 -2.17
CA MET A 121 4.43 -7.54 -1.48
C MET A 121 3.41 -8.35 -2.31
N MET A 122 3.30 -8.10 -3.61
CA MET A 122 2.38 -8.84 -4.50
C MET A 122 2.66 -10.33 -4.47
N LEU A 123 3.93 -10.74 -4.61
CA LEU A 123 4.36 -12.13 -4.53
C LEU A 123 4.05 -12.74 -3.17
N SER A 124 4.29 -12.02 -2.08
CA SER A 124 3.99 -12.51 -0.72
C SER A 124 2.51 -12.89 -0.56
N ARG A 125 1.59 -12.10 -1.14
CA ARG A 125 0.14 -12.38 -1.07
C ARG A 125 -0.28 -13.60 -1.88
N MET A 126 0.38 -13.84 -3.02
CA MET A 126 0.16 -15.04 -3.84
C MET A 126 0.76 -16.29 -3.21
N VAL A 127 1.98 -16.20 -2.65
CA VAL A 127 2.63 -17.32 -1.93
C VAL A 127 1.85 -17.70 -0.66
N LEU A 128 1.23 -16.75 0.03
CA LEU A 128 0.34 -17.04 1.16
C LEU A 128 -1.02 -17.61 0.75
N GLY A 129 -1.31 -17.73 -0.55
CA GLY A 129 -2.54 -18.34 -1.06
C GLY A 129 -3.82 -17.52 -0.84
N VAL A 130 -3.70 -16.23 -0.53
CA VAL A 130 -4.85 -15.40 -0.12
C VAL A 130 -5.39 -14.47 -1.20
N HIS A 131 -4.69 -14.33 -2.33
CA HIS A 131 -5.08 -13.47 -3.44
C HIS A 131 -4.75 -14.06 -4.80
N TYR A 132 -5.59 -13.73 -5.80
CA TYR A 132 -5.29 -13.97 -7.21
C TYR A 132 -4.29 -12.94 -7.76
N PRO A 133 -3.55 -13.25 -8.83
CA PRO A 133 -2.67 -12.27 -9.49
C PRO A 133 -3.39 -10.97 -9.88
N THR A 134 -4.63 -11.07 -10.32
CA THR A 134 -5.46 -9.91 -10.68
C THR A 134 -5.82 -9.02 -9.49
N ASP A 135 -5.98 -9.60 -8.29
CA ASP A 135 -6.28 -8.83 -7.07
C ASP A 135 -5.12 -7.94 -6.65
N VAL A 136 -3.89 -8.49 -6.73
CA VAL A 136 -2.68 -7.75 -6.36
C VAL A 136 -2.31 -6.71 -7.42
N LEU A 137 -2.50 -7.02 -8.70
CA LEU A 137 -2.27 -6.07 -9.80
C LEU A 137 -3.24 -4.88 -9.72
N ALA A 138 -4.53 -5.16 -9.59
CA ALA A 138 -5.55 -4.11 -9.40
C ALA A 138 -5.26 -3.27 -8.16
N GLY A 139 -4.87 -3.92 -7.05
CA GLY A 139 -4.44 -3.23 -5.84
C GLY A 139 -3.26 -2.29 -6.08
N ALA A 140 -2.23 -2.73 -6.79
CA ALA A 140 -1.07 -1.91 -7.12
C ALA A 140 -1.46 -0.70 -7.97
N ILE A 141 -2.33 -0.87 -8.98
CA ILE A 141 -2.82 0.23 -9.82
C ILE A 141 -3.59 1.26 -8.98
N VAL A 142 -4.55 0.80 -8.17
CA VAL A 142 -5.34 1.68 -7.27
C VAL A 142 -4.42 2.42 -6.30
N GLY A 143 -3.42 1.75 -5.73
CA GLY A 143 -2.45 2.37 -4.84
C GLY A 143 -1.61 3.45 -5.52
N ALA A 144 -1.10 3.17 -6.71
CA ALA A 144 -0.30 4.13 -7.49
C ALA A 144 -1.13 5.37 -7.88
N VAL A 145 -2.37 5.18 -8.34
CA VAL A 145 -3.28 6.30 -8.68
C VAL A 145 -3.59 7.12 -7.43
N THR A 146 -3.91 6.48 -6.31
CA THR A 146 -4.20 7.18 -5.05
C THR A 146 -3.02 8.04 -4.59
N ALA A 147 -1.79 7.51 -4.65
CA ALA A 147 -0.58 8.24 -4.30
C ALA A 147 -0.40 9.50 -5.18
N GLN A 148 -0.66 9.39 -6.48
CA GLN A 148 -0.56 10.53 -7.40
C GLN A 148 -1.63 11.59 -7.13
N VAL A 149 -2.88 11.17 -6.86
CA VAL A 149 -3.98 12.10 -6.54
C VAL A 149 -3.70 12.86 -5.25
N ILE A 150 -3.27 12.16 -4.19
CA ILE A 150 -2.93 12.76 -2.90
C ILE A 150 -1.78 13.77 -3.07
N ASP A 151 -0.74 13.40 -3.83
CA ASP A 151 0.40 14.28 -4.06
C ASP A 151 -0.01 15.58 -4.75
N ARG A 152 -0.83 15.51 -5.80
CA ARG A 152 -1.33 16.69 -6.53
C ARG A 152 -2.22 17.57 -5.68
N LYS A 153 -3.17 16.98 -4.94
CA LYS A 153 -4.13 17.76 -4.13
C LYS A 153 -3.44 18.49 -2.98
N ILE A 154 -2.52 17.87 -2.28
CA ILE A 154 -1.81 18.50 -1.17
C ILE A 154 -0.76 19.50 -1.68
N ALA A 155 -0.18 19.33 -2.88
CA ALA A 155 0.68 20.34 -3.51
C ALA A 155 -0.09 21.61 -3.89
N GLY A 156 -1.32 21.47 -4.41
CA GLY A 156 -2.17 22.61 -4.79
C GLY A 156 -2.65 23.46 -3.60
N CYS A 157 -2.88 22.84 -2.45
CA CYS A 157 -3.31 23.55 -1.24
C CYS A 157 -2.23 24.49 -0.67
N GLY A 158 -0.94 24.10 -0.81
CA GLY A 158 0.19 24.94 -0.36
C GLY A 158 0.41 26.20 -1.22
N GLN A 159 0.05 26.17 -2.50
CA GLN A 159 0.21 27.31 -3.41
C GLN A 159 -0.90 28.36 -3.26
N CYS A 160 -2.12 27.97 -2.88
CA CYS A 160 -3.20 28.93 -2.62
C CYS A 160 -2.95 29.81 -1.39
N GLY A 161 -2.29 29.28 -0.34
CA GLY A 161 -1.98 30.03 0.86
C GLY A 161 -0.97 31.17 0.64
N VAL A 162 0.03 30.95 -0.22
CA VAL A 162 1.09 31.95 -0.50
C VAL A 162 0.56 33.08 -1.39
N ARG A 163 -0.32 32.80 -2.37
CA ARG A 163 -0.93 33.83 -3.21
C ARG A 163 -1.93 34.72 -2.48
N GLY A 164 -2.59 34.18 -1.44
CA GLY A 164 -3.53 34.98 -0.62
C GLY A 164 -2.83 35.96 0.32
N ALA A 165 -1.62 35.65 0.78
CA ALA A 165 -0.84 36.54 1.65
C ALA A 165 -0.27 37.77 0.89
N GLN A 166 0.23 37.56 -0.33
CA GLN A 166 0.76 38.65 -1.16
C GLN A 166 -0.30 39.66 -1.67
N ARG A 167 -1.57 39.28 -1.66
CA ARG A 167 -2.66 40.16 -2.11
C ARG A 167 -3.21 41.09 -1.00
N LYS A 168 -2.79 40.90 0.24
CA LYS A 168 -3.22 41.74 1.39
C LYS A 168 -2.20 42.84 1.76
N GLU A 169 -1.01 42.83 1.14
CA GLU A 169 0.07 43.79 1.40
C GLU A 169 0.27 44.80 0.24
N GLY A 170 -0.61 44.85 -0.75
CA GLY A 170 -0.66 45.83 -1.83
C GLY A 170 -2.02 46.56 -1.83
#